data_0d3216502a77e69c0978b8e2c3ff6a4c
#
_entry.id   0d3216502a77e69c0978b8e2c3ff6a4c
#
_cell.length_a   1.000
_cell.length_b   1.000
_cell.length_c   1.000
_cell.angle_alpha   90.00
_cell.angle_beta   90.00
_cell.angle_gamma   90.00
#
_symmetry.space_group_name_H-M   'P 1'
#
loop_
_entity.id
_entity.type
_entity.pdbx_description
1 polymer ?
#
loop_
_entity_poly.entity_id
_entity_poly.type
_entity_poly.pdbx_seq_one_letter_code
_entity_poly.pdbx_strand_id
1 'polypeptide(L)'
;MRFPLAPTAKIARHIVKHKLKGTGKFAMVLQLEPLHTCNLTCTGCGRIREYSTSLKDMVPLEQCLAAAAECDAPMISICGGEPLIYPKIEELVAGLHEQGRLVYICTNGVFMRKKMREYLASAYTPALEPQLARLLSEKLITDKEAEAIRKADGAAKSKVVIRPSKWHYWNVHV
;
A
#
# COMPACT_ATOMS: atom_id res chain seq x y z
N MET A 1 -10.34 17.90 -11.95
CA MET A 1 -9.82 16.69 -11.29
C MET A 1 -10.97 15.68 -11.18
N ARG A 2 -10.89 14.51 -11.82
CA ARG A 2 -11.95 13.48 -11.69
C ARG A 2 -11.47 12.44 -10.70
N PHE A 3 -12.15 12.28 -9.59
CA PHE A 3 -11.93 11.16 -8.68
C PHE A 3 -12.35 9.86 -9.38
N PRO A 4 -11.60 8.76 -9.18
CA PRO A 4 -12.00 7.46 -9.71
C PRO A 4 -13.38 7.07 -9.16
N LEU A 5 -14.30 6.65 -10.05
CA LEU A 5 -15.68 6.35 -9.66
C LEU A 5 -15.78 5.20 -8.63
N ALA A 6 -14.98 4.14 -8.80
CA ALA A 6 -15.06 2.97 -7.93
C ALA A 6 -14.71 3.26 -6.45
N PRO A 7 -13.58 3.93 -6.11
CA PRO A 7 -13.30 4.34 -4.74
C PRO A 7 -14.36 5.29 -4.18
N THR A 8 -14.84 6.25 -4.98
CA THR A 8 -15.89 7.18 -4.57
C THR A 8 -17.18 6.46 -4.24
N ALA A 9 -17.61 5.51 -5.08
CA ALA A 9 -18.80 4.71 -4.86
C ALA A 9 -18.68 3.84 -3.58
N LYS A 10 -17.49 3.27 -3.31
CA LYS A 10 -17.23 2.49 -2.08
C LYS A 10 -17.41 3.35 -0.83
N ILE A 11 -16.84 4.56 -0.82
CA ILE A 11 -16.98 5.50 0.29
C ILE A 11 -18.44 5.92 0.47
N ALA A 12 -19.13 6.30 -0.61
CA ALA A 12 -20.54 6.67 -0.59
C ALA A 12 -21.42 5.54 -0.03
N ARG A 13 -21.19 4.30 -0.50
CA ARG A 13 -21.90 3.11 0.00
C ARG A 13 -21.70 2.91 1.50
N HIS A 14 -20.48 3.11 2.01
CA HIS A 14 -20.17 3.00 3.44
C HIS A 14 -20.96 4.04 4.25
N ILE A 15 -20.96 5.30 3.82
CA ILE A 15 -21.72 6.38 4.47
C ILE A 15 -23.22 6.04 4.48
N VAL A 16 -23.78 5.65 3.33
CA VAL A 16 -25.19 5.29 3.22
C VAL A 16 -25.55 4.11 4.14
N LYS A 17 -24.72 3.05 4.15
CA LYS A 17 -24.88 1.89 5.05
C LYS A 17 -25.04 2.32 6.51
N HIS A 18 -24.17 3.19 6.99
CA HIS A 18 -24.19 3.65 8.39
C HIS A 18 -25.35 4.61 8.69
N LYS A 19 -25.70 5.47 7.75
CA LYS A 19 -26.87 6.36 7.85
C LYS A 19 -28.18 5.56 7.96
N LEU A 20 -28.35 4.55 7.09
CA LEU A 20 -29.53 3.69 7.13
C LEU A 20 -29.62 2.85 8.41
N LYS A 21 -28.49 2.48 9.02
CA LYS A 21 -28.43 1.78 10.31
C LYS A 21 -28.64 2.70 11.51
N GLY A 22 -28.78 4.01 11.32
CA GLY A 22 -28.89 4.97 12.42
C GLY A 22 -27.60 5.13 13.25
N THR A 23 -26.43 4.70 12.70
CA THR A 23 -25.16 4.77 13.40
C THR A 23 -24.70 6.23 13.44
N GLY A 24 -24.69 6.84 14.63
CA GLY A 24 -24.33 8.26 14.80
C GLY A 24 -22.86 8.58 14.56
N LYS A 25 -21.95 7.63 14.90
CA LYS A 25 -20.49 7.77 14.70
C LYS A 25 -19.94 6.50 14.07
N PHE A 26 -19.12 6.62 13.05
CA PHE A 26 -18.44 5.52 12.38
C PHE A 26 -17.12 5.97 11.77
N ALA A 27 -16.17 5.04 11.67
CA ALA A 27 -14.85 5.35 11.15
C ALA A 27 -14.88 5.48 9.62
N MET A 28 -14.16 6.47 9.10
CA MET A 28 -13.93 6.66 7.66
C MET A 28 -12.53 6.23 7.25
N VAL A 29 -11.57 6.41 8.14
CA VAL A 29 -10.17 6.05 7.94
C VAL A 29 -9.66 5.38 9.20
N LEU A 30 -8.98 4.25 9.05
CA LEU A 30 -8.12 3.68 10.08
C LEU A 30 -6.68 4.03 9.73
N GLN A 31 -6.00 4.70 10.64
CA GLN A 31 -4.56 4.86 10.57
C GLN A 31 -3.92 3.66 11.25
N LEU A 32 -3.23 2.83 10.48
CA LEU A 32 -2.60 1.60 10.93
C LEU A 32 -1.08 1.77 10.95
N GLU A 33 -0.48 1.54 12.10
CA GLU A 33 0.95 1.68 12.33
C GLU A 33 1.56 0.33 12.72
N PRO A 34 1.89 -0.53 11.74
CA PRO A 34 2.36 -1.88 12.03
C PRO A 34 3.76 -1.91 12.66
N LEU A 35 4.54 -0.82 12.55
CA LEU A 35 5.85 -0.68 13.17
C LEU A 35 6.23 0.79 13.38
N HIS A 36 7.17 1.02 14.29
CA HIS A 36 7.72 2.35 14.57
C HIS A 36 9.13 2.54 13.97
N THR A 37 9.78 1.48 13.54
CA THR A 37 11.11 1.52 12.93
C THR A 37 11.10 2.29 11.61
N CYS A 38 12.08 3.18 11.44
CA CYS A 38 12.28 3.95 10.20
C CYS A 38 13.76 3.96 9.81
N ASN A 39 14.02 4.08 8.52
CA ASN A 39 15.37 4.22 7.96
C ASN A 39 15.85 5.68 7.87
N LEU A 40 15.02 6.64 8.26
CA LEU A 40 15.33 8.07 8.29
C LEU A 40 15.13 8.65 9.69
N THR A 41 15.90 9.70 9.98
CA THR A 41 15.80 10.50 11.22
C THR A 41 15.43 11.94 10.86
N CYS A 42 14.21 12.15 10.37
CA CYS A 42 13.75 13.46 9.92
C CYS A 42 13.67 14.46 11.08
N THR A 43 14.18 15.68 10.88
CA THR A 43 14.00 16.76 11.84
C THR A 43 12.51 17.08 12.00
N GLY A 44 12.03 17.07 13.26
CA GLY A 44 10.61 17.31 13.55
C GLY A 44 9.69 16.09 13.47
N CYS A 45 10.22 14.91 13.13
CA CYS A 45 9.48 13.67 13.24
C CYS A 45 9.42 13.21 14.71
N GLY A 46 8.32 13.45 15.42
CA GLY A 46 8.15 13.07 16.82
C GLY A 46 8.25 11.56 17.05
N ARG A 47 7.83 10.75 16.10
CA ARG A 47 7.74 9.28 16.22
C ARG A 47 9.08 8.59 16.46
N ILE A 48 10.15 9.03 15.78
CA ILE A 48 11.48 8.38 15.88
C ILE A 48 12.12 8.59 17.25
N ARG A 49 11.74 9.64 17.95
CA ARG A 49 12.32 9.98 19.26
C ARG A 49 11.63 9.28 20.42
N GLU A 50 10.38 8.88 20.23
CA GLU A 50 9.51 8.40 21.31
C GLU A 50 9.35 6.88 21.31
N TYR A 51 9.64 6.20 20.18
CA TYR A 51 9.35 4.78 20.02
C TYR A 51 10.58 3.95 19.71
N SER A 52 10.46 2.65 20.01
CA SER A 52 11.52 1.67 19.73
C SER A 52 11.86 1.63 18.23
N THR A 53 13.16 1.51 17.93
CA THR A 53 13.67 1.27 16.58
C THR A 53 13.81 -0.22 16.28
N SER A 54 13.35 -1.08 17.18
CA SER A 54 13.45 -2.54 17.06
C SER A 54 12.31 -3.10 16.20
N LEU A 55 12.65 -3.99 15.27
CA LEU A 55 11.64 -4.78 14.55
C LEU A 55 10.90 -5.79 15.44
N LYS A 56 11.36 -5.99 16.69
CA LYS A 56 10.68 -6.88 17.65
C LYS A 56 9.35 -6.30 18.13
N ASP A 57 9.20 -4.99 18.07
CA ASP A 57 8.00 -4.27 18.55
C ASP A 57 6.97 -4.04 17.44
N MET A 58 7.04 -4.78 16.34
CA MET A 58 6.05 -4.68 15.29
C MET A 58 4.75 -5.41 15.63
N VAL A 59 3.64 -4.87 15.14
CA VAL A 59 2.31 -5.51 15.28
C VAL A 59 2.24 -6.72 14.34
N PRO A 60 1.82 -7.91 14.83
CA PRO A 60 1.63 -9.08 13.99
C PRO A 60 0.61 -8.83 12.87
N LEU A 61 0.80 -9.48 11.71
CA LEU A 61 -0.07 -9.36 10.55
C LEU A 61 -1.55 -9.61 10.90
N GLU A 62 -1.79 -10.68 11.64
CA GLU A 62 -3.13 -11.10 12.02
C GLU A 62 -3.85 -10.05 12.88
N GLN A 63 -3.12 -9.37 13.76
CA GLN A 63 -3.66 -8.29 14.59
C GLN A 63 -3.97 -7.05 13.75
N CYS A 64 -3.11 -6.72 12.78
CA CYS A 64 -3.36 -5.63 11.84
C CYS A 64 -4.65 -5.86 11.04
N LEU A 65 -4.83 -7.07 10.52
CA LEU A 65 -6.01 -7.46 9.76
C LEU A 65 -7.27 -7.51 10.63
N ALA A 66 -7.16 -8.00 11.87
CA ALA A 66 -8.26 -8.02 12.83
C ALA A 66 -8.72 -6.59 13.19
N ALA A 67 -7.78 -5.69 13.50
CA ALA A 67 -8.07 -4.29 13.80
C ALA A 67 -8.79 -3.58 12.63
N ALA A 68 -8.38 -3.86 11.40
CA ALA A 68 -9.03 -3.31 10.22
C ALA A 68 -10.47 -3.85 10.04
N ALA A 69 -10.68 -5.13 10.33
CA ALA A 69 -12.01 -5.76 10.28
C ALA A 69 -12.94 -5.19 11.35
N GLU A 70 -12.46 -5.05 12.60
CA GLU A 70 -13.20 -4.51 13.73
C GLU A 70 -13.58 -3.03 13.52
N CYS A 71 -12.64 -2.22 13.06
CA CYS A 71 -12.86 -0.79 12.80
C CYS A 71 -13.89 -0.54 11.69
N ASP A 72 -14.06 -1.46 10.75
CA ASP A 72 -14.93 -1.38 9.56
C ASP A 72 -14.70 -0.12 8.70
N ALA A 73 -13.58 0.61 8.85
CA ALA A 73 -13.31 1.77 8.03
C ALA A 73 -13.12 1.39 6.55
N PRO A 74 -13.67 2.15 5.59
CA PRO A 74 -13.53 1.86 4.16
C PRO A 74 -12.13 2.16 3.65
N MET A 75 -11.36 2.98 4.36
CA MET A 75 -9.99 3.38 4.00
C MET A 75 -9.03 3.04 5.12
N ILE A 76 -7.87 2.48 4.75
CA ILE A 76 -6.77 2.19 5.67
C ILE A 76 -5.55 2.97 5.21
N SER A 77 -4.99 3.77 6.11
CA SER A 77 -3.72 4.47 5.91
C SER A 77 -2.63 3.73 6.68
N ILE A 78 -1.77 3.00 5.98
CA ILE A 78 -0.62 2.33 6.59
C ILE A 78 0.50 3.35 6.74
N CYS A 79 0.92 3.60 7.96
CA CYS A 79 1.95 4.56 8.33
C CYS A 79 2.81 4.00 9.49
N GLY A 80 3.34 4.85 10.34
CA GLY A 80 4.24 4.49 11.43
C GLY A 80 5.63 5.06 11.21
N GLY A 81 6.69 4.25 11.34
CA GLY A 81 8.04 4.61 10.90
C GLY A 81 8.13 4.61 9.38
N GLU A 82 8.71 3.57 8.80
CA GLU A 82 8.66 3.36 7.33
C GLU A 82 7.92 2.04 7.02
N PRO A 83 6.69 2.10 6.51
CA PRO A 83 5.88 0.91 6.26
C PRO A 83 6.54 -0.14 5.36
N LEU A 84 7.38 0.29 4.41
CA LEU A 84 8.06 -0.64 3.49
C LEU A 84 9.16 -1.48 4.15
N ILE A 85 9.50 -1.19 5.42
CA ILE A 85 10.37 -2.04 6.25
C ILE A 85 9.57 -3.21 6.86
N TYR A 86 8.25 -3.08 7.00
CA TYR A 86 7.43 -4.15 7.56
C TYR A 86 7.57 -5.43 6.72
N PRO A 87 8.04 -6.55 7.31
CA PRO A 87 8.40 -7.74 6.53
C PRO A 87 7.25 -8.35 5.74
N LYS A 88 6.02 -8.22 6.28
CA LYS A 88 4.78 -8.74 5.69
C LYS A 88 3.90 -7.64 5.08
N ILE A 89 4.52 -6.58 4.54
CA ILE A 89 3.74 -5.44 3.98
C ILE A 89 2.86 -5.88 2.79
N GLU A 90 3.33 -6.81 1.99
CA GLU A 90 2.60 -7.28 0.81
C GLU A 90 1.38 -8.09 1.21
N GLU A 91 1.53 -9.01 2.17
CA GLU A 91 0.43 -9.79 2.73
C GLU A 91 -0.57 -8.91 3.48
N LEU A 92 -0.09 -7.87 4.17
CA LEU A 92 -0.95 -6.90 4.84
C LEU A 92 -1.81 -6.15 3.82
N VAL A 93 -1.21 -5.63 2.75
CA VAL A 93 -1.94 -4.92 1.69
C VAL A 93 -2.95 -5.85 1.00
N ALA A 94 -2.53 -7.07 0.68
CA ALA A 94 -3.40 -8.07 0.06
C ALA A 94 -4.60 -8.42 0.95
N GLY A 95 -4.37 -8.72 2.23
CA GLY A 95 -5.45 -9.06 3.18
C GLY A 95 -6.41 -7.89 3.43
N LEU A 96 -5.91 -6.66 3.51
CA LEU A 96 -6.77 -5.48 3.62
C LEU A 96 -7.61 -5.27 2.35
N HIS A 97 -7.05 -5.55 1.18
CA HIS A 97 -7.79 -5.47 -0.07
C HIS A 97 -8.85 -6.58 -0.17
N GLU A 98 -8.55 -7.80 0.25
CA GLU A 98 -9.52 -8.91 0.35
C GLU A 98 -10.69 -8.57 1.29
N GLN A 99 -10.43 -7.82 2.37
CA GLN A 99 -11.49 -7.24 3.21
C GLN A 99 -12.26 -6.12 2.51
N GLY A 100 -11.91 -5.79 1.26
CA GLY A 100 -12.55 -4.74 0.49
C GLY A 100 -12.16 -3.33 0.92
N ARG A 101 -11.02 -3.10 1.54
CA ARG A 101 -10.56 -1.76 1.97
C ARG A 101 -9.84 -1.02 0.85
N LEU A 102 -9.87 0.31 0.90
CA LEU A 102 -8.99 1.17 0.12
C LEU A 102 -7.71 1.39 0.92
N VAL A 103 -6.57 1.01 0.38
CA VAL A 103 -5.29 1.06 1.11
C VAL A 103 -4.42 2.19 0.60
N TYR A 104 -3.90 2.99 1.52
CA TYR A 104 -2.89 4.02 1.29
C TYR A 104 -1.64 3.67 2.09
N ILE A 105 -0.47 3.84 1.50
CA ILE A 105 0.82 3.65 2.17
C ILE A 105 1.51 5.01 2.26
N CYS A 106 1.75 5.47 3.49
CA CYS A 106 2.48 6.70 3.76
C CYS A 106 3.96 6.37 3.93
N THR A 107 4.71 6.39 2.84
CA THR A 107 6.14 6.02 2.80
C THR A 107 7.03 7.21 2.48
N ASN A 108 8.27 7.20 2.99
CA ASN A 108 9.31 8.14 2.58
C ASN A 108 9.90 7.83 1.18
N GLY A 109 9.50 6.72 0.57
CA GLY A 109 9.84 6.34 -0.79
C GLY A 109 11.24 5.74 -1.00
N VAL A 110 12.11 5.71 0.01
CA VAL A 110 13.50 5.21 -0.15
C VAL A 110 13.52 3.75 -0.64
N PHE A 111 12.63 2.91 -0.09
CA PHE A 111 12.53 1.50 -0.48
C PHE A 111 11.58 1.25 -1.65
N MET A 112 10.83 2.26 -2.10
CA MET A 112 9.83 2.10 -3.15
C MET A 112 10.43 1.50 -4.43
N ARG A 113 11.58 1.99 -4.85
CA ARG A 113 12.25 1.50 -6.07
C ARG A 113 12.63 0.03 -5.98
N LYS A 114 13.16 -0.40 -4.81
CA LYS A 114 13.52 -1.81 -4.57
C LYS A 114 12.28 -2.69 -4.54
N LYS A 115 11.28 -2.33 -3.75
CA LYS A 115 10.03 -3.07 -3.61
C LYS A 115 9.26 -3.17 -4.92
N MET A 116 9.23 -2.10 -5.71
CA MET A 116 8.59 -2.10 -7.01
C MET A 116 9.28 -3.06 -7.99
N ARG A 117 10.61 -3.15 -7.98
CA ARG A 117 11.35 -4.11 -8.82
C ARG A 117 11.06 -5.56 -8.42
N GLU A 118 11.11 -5.84 -7.11
CA GLU A 118 10.79 -7.17 -6.58
C GLU A 118 9.38 -7.58 -7.02
N TYR A 119 8.43 -6.67 -6.87
CA TYR A 119 7.05 -6.87 -7.26
C TYR A 119 6.88 -7.08 -8.77
N LEU A 120 7.44 -6.22 -9.60
CA LEU A 120 7.36 -6.36 -11.06
C LEU A 120 8.03 -7.64 -11.56
N ALA A 121 9.14 -8.05 -10.94
CA ALA A 121 9.80 -9.31 -11.28
C ALA A 121 8.94 -10.53 -10.95
N SER A 122 8.16 -10.48 -9.85
CA SER A 122 7.29 -11.58 -9.44
C SER A 122 5.93 -11.62 -10.16
N ALA A 123 5.45 -10.46 -10.63
CA ALA A 123 4.11 -10.29 -11.19
C ALA A 123 4.08 -9.96 -12.68
N TYR A 124 5.26 -9.94 -13.34
CA TYR A 124 5.31 -9.53 -14.74
C TYR A 124 4.47 -10.43 -15.65
N THR A 125 3.62 -9.79 -16.42
CA THR A 125 2.90 -10.37 -17.57
C THR A 125 3.00 -9.39 -18.74
N PRO A 126 2.84 -9.83 -20.01
CA PRO A 126 2.85 -8.92 -21.15
C PRO A 126 1.85 -7.77 -21.05
N ALA A 127 0.77 -7.94 -20.30
CA ALA A 127 -0.21 -6.89 -20.04
C ALA A 127 0.36 -5.71 -19.19
N LEU A 128 1.49 -5.91 -18.52
CA LEU A 128 2.18 -4.87 -17.74
C LEU A 128 3.21 -4.06 -18.55
N GLU A 129 3.42 -4.40 -19.83
CA GLU A 129 4.40 -3.68 -20.67
C GLU A 129 4.18 -2.16 -20.75
N PRO A 130 2.93 -1.63 -20.85
CA PRO A 130 2.70 -0.19 -20.83
C PRO A 130 3.14 0.48 -19.53
N GLN A 131 2.99 -0.19 -18.39
CA GLN A 131 3.45 0.28 -17.08
C GLN A 131 4.98 0.26 -17.00
N LEU A 132 5.59 -0.80 -17.50
CA LEU A 132 7.05 -0.94 -17.53
C LEU A 132 7.69 0.14 -18.42
N ALA A 133 7.13 0.38 -19.61
CA ALA A 133 7.55 1.44 -20.51
C ALA A 133 7.45 2.84 -19.86
N ARG A 134 6.40 3.07 -19.08
CA ARG A 134 6.24 4.31 -18.34
C ARG A 134 7.30 4.47 -17.25
N LEU A 135 7.61 3.42 -16.48
CA LEU A 135 8.66 3.46 -15.45
C LEU A 135 10.03 3.77 -16.05
N LEU A 136 10.30 3.25 -17.25
CA LEU A 136 11.49 3.58 -18.04
C LEU A 136 11.50 5.06 -18.46
N SER A 137 10.40 5.58 -19.00
CA SER A 137 10.30 6.97 -19.45
C SER A 137 10.44 7.97 -18.29
N GLU A 138 9.96 7.63 -17.10
CA GLU A 138 10.09 8.41 -15.88
C GLU A 138 11.44 8.19 -15.16
N LYS A 139 12.36 7.39 -15.75
CA LYS A 139 13.69 7.04 -15.19
C LYS A 139 13.66 6.42 -13.79
N LEU A 140 12.56 5.77 -13.46
CA LEU A 140 12.38 5.07 -12.17
C LEU A 140 13.05 3.70 -12.18
N ILE A 141 13.26 3.11 -13.36
CA ILE A 141 14.05 1.91 -13.60
C ILE A 141 14.97 2.12 -14.80
N THR A 142 16.01 1.30 -14.91
CA THR A 142 16.94 1.26 -16.06
C THR A 142 16.49 0.23 -17.08
N ASP A 143 16.99 0.33 -18.34
CA ASP A 143 16.73 -0.65 -19.41
C ASP A 143 17.13 -2.07 -18.99
N LYS A 144 18.27 -2.20 -18.30
CA LYS A 144 18.75 -3.49 -17.77
C LYS A 144 17.78 -4.10 -16.75
N GLU A 145 17.18 -3.27 -15.91
CA GLU A 145 16.19 -3.70 -14.93
C GLU A 145 14.87 -4.09 -15.60
N ALA A 146 14.44 -3.35 -16.59
CA ALA A 146 13.26 -3.68 -17.38
C ALA A 146 13.42 -5.00 -18.10
N GLU A 147 14.61 -5.26 -18.69
CA GLU A 147 14.90 -6.53 -19.33
C GLU A 147 14.93 -7.70 -18.34
N ALA A 148 15.49 -7.49 -17.13
CA ALA A 148 15.45 -8.49 -16.08
C ALA A 148 14.02 -8.81 -15.62
N ILE A 149 13.14 -7.80 -15.54
CA ILE A 149 11.72 -7.96 -15.20
C ILE A 149 11.00 -8.78 -16.29
N ARG A 150 11.25 -8.51 -17.57
CA ARG A 150 10.67 -9.26 -18.69
C ARG A 150 11.11 -10.72 -18.74
N LYS A 151 12.35 -10.99 -18.31
CA LYS A 151 12.93 -12.35 -18.26
C LYS A 151 12.54 -13.12 -17.01
N ALA A 152 12.06 -12.44 -15.97
CA ALA A 152 11.55 -13.09 -14.76
C ALA A 152 10.25 -13.80 -15.13
N ASP A 153 10.37 -15.10 -15.43
CA ASP A 153 9.24 -15.95 -15.78
C ASP A 153 8.25 -15.95 -14.62
N GLY A 154 7.01 -15.51 -14.88
CA GLY A 154 6.00 -15.21 -13.88
C GLY A 154 5.51 -16.42 -13.09
N ALA A 155 6.41 -17.11 -12.41
CA ALA A 155 6.12 -18.27 -11.57
C ALA A 155 5.24 -17.93 -10.32
N ALA A 156 5.16 -16.66 -9.93
CA ALA A 156 4.26 -16.21 -8.87
C ALA A 156 3.08 -15.46 -9.51
N LYS A 157 1.91 -16.07 -9.49
CA LYS A 157 0.64 -15.41 -9.86
C LYS A 157 0.26 -14.39 -8.77
N SER A 158 0.95 -13.27 -8.70
CA SER A 158 0.53 -12.16 -7.86
C SER A 158 -0.71 -11.52 -8.49
N LYS A 159 -1.79 -11.41 -7.73
CA LYS A 159 -3.03 -10.70 -8.13
C LYS A 159 -2.92 -9.19 -7.98
N VAL A 160 -1.76 -8.67 -7.61
CA VAL A 160 -1.55 -7.25 -7.31
C VAL A 160 -1.22 -6.48 -8.58
N VAL A 161 -2.01 -5.48 -8.93
CA VAL A 161 -1.75 -4.59 -10.08
C VAL A 161 -1.40 -3.20 -9.58
N ILE A 162 -0.16 -2.76 -9.81
CA ILE A 162 0.25 -1.38 -9.51
C ILE A 162 -0.11 -0.49 -10.69
N ARG A 163 -0.96 0.51 -10.45
CA ARG A 163 -1.28 1.54 -11.45
C ARG A 163 -0.71 2.88 -10.99
N PRO A 164 0.28 3.44 -11.71
CA PRO A 164 0.73 4.80 -11.43
C PRO A 164 -0.42 5.78 -11.70
N SER A 165 -0.72 6.64 -10.74
CA SER A 165 -1.66 7.73 -10.96
C SER A 165 -0.95 8.92 -11.61
N LYS A 166 -1.70 9.80 -12.30
CA LYS A 166 -1.17 11.05 -12.90
C LYS A 166 -0.53 12.01 -11.87
N TRP A 167 -0.64 11.71 -10.57
CA TRP A 167 -0.27 12.60 -9.45
C TRP A 167 0.83 12.05 -8.56
N HIS A 168 1.70 11.18 -9.07
CA HIS A 168 2.74 10.52 -8.27
C HIS A 168 2.23 9.67 -7.08
N TYR A 169 0.94 9.38 -7.03
CA TYR A 169 0.38 8.42 -6.07
C TYR A 169 0.28 7.05 -6.74
N TRP A 170 0.85 6.06 -6.09
CA TRP A 170 0.78 4.67 -6.54
C TRP A 170 -0.50 4.06 -5.99
N ASN A 171 -1.42 3.68 -6.86
CA ASN A 171 -2.57 2.87 -6.47
C ASN A 171 -2.21 1.41 -6.69
N VAL A 172 -2.19 0.64 -5.62
CA VAL A 172 -2.06 -0.81 -5.67
C VAL A 172 -3.46 -1.39 -5.78
N HIS A 173 -3.73 -2.08 -6.89
CA HIS A 173 -4.94 -2.86 -7.08
C HIS A 173 -4.56 -4.34 -7.08
N VAL A 174 -5.23 -5.11 -6.25
CA VAL A 174 -5.09 -6.57 -6.17
C VAL A 174 -6.22 -7.23 -6.91
#